data_fcdb2c9b1ba6da1d4e20453e4fd267a8
#
_entry.id   fcdb2c9b1ba6da1d4e20453e4fd267a8
#
_cell.length_a   1.000
_cell.length_b   1.000
_cell.length_c   1.000
_cell.angle_alpha   90.00
_cell.angle_beta   90.00
_cell.angle_gamma   90.00
#
_symmetry.space_group_name_H-M   'P 1'
#
loop_
_entity.id
_entity.type
_entity.pdbx_description
1 polymer ?
#
loop_
_entity_poly.entity_id
_entity_poly.type
_entity_poly.pdbx_seq_one_letter_code
_entity_poly.pdbx_strand_id
1 'polypeptide(L)'
;MSKVIEEHGYRVLSYDIIDRGYGKVGDFFKVDYPKDKYDIITNPPYSDNLVEIIIRCLKLCKNKVAILMPLRYLSSEARYSGIYKKFPPSRVYVYQERICIAKNADFDTYNDAGANMEIYAWYIWEKGHNGTTELKWISNKRKKKKVENTQR
;
A
#
# COMPACT_ATOMS: atom_id res chain seq x y z
N MET A 1 0.66 -3.91 -9.08
CA MET A 1 -0.45 -3.89 -8.09
C MET A 1 -1.80 -3.95 -8.79
N SER A 2 -2.17 -2.99 -9.61
CA SER A 2 -3.51 -2.90 -10.25
C SER A 2 -3.92 -4.16 -11.02
N LYS A 3 -3.07 -4.67 -11.90
CA LYS A 3 -3.35 -5.91 -12.67
C LYS A 3 -3.68 -7.11 -11.75
N VAL A 4 -2.95 -7.27 -10.64
CA VAL A 4 -3.22 -8.36 -9.68
C VAL A 4 -4.59 -8.20 -9.02
N ILE A 5 -5.00 -6.98 -8.72
CA ILE A 5 -6.32 -6.70 -8.12
C ILE A 5 -7.43 -7.02 -9.13
N GLU A 6 -7.24 -6.69 -10.41
CA GLU A 6 -8.18 -7.03 -11.49
C GLU A 6 -8.28 -8.54 -11.73
N GLU A 7 -7.14 -9.27 -11.67
CA GLU A 7 -7.11 -10.73 -11.75
C GLU A 7 -7.93 -11.42 -10.65
N HIS A 8 -8.16 -10.71 -9.53
CA HIS A 8 -9.04 -11.16 -8.44
C HIS A 8 -10.49 -10.66 -8.58
N GLY A 9 -10.87 -10.13 -9.74
CA GLY A 9 -12.24 -9.75 -10.06
C GLY A 9 -12.67 -8.36 -9.57
N TYR A 10 -11.75 -7.53 -9.09
CA TYR A 10 -12.08 -6.18 -8.66
C TYR A 10 -11.92 -5.17 -9.79
N ARG A 11 -12.83 -4.22 -9.87
CA ARG A 11 -12.72 -3.07 -10.77
C ARG A 11 -11.69 -2.09 -10.23
N VAL A 12 -10.68 -1.74 -11.05
CA VAL A 12 -9.60 -0.82 -10.68
C VAL A 12 -9.67 0.47 -11.50
N LEU A 13 -9.45 1.59 -10.81
CA LEU A 13 -9.18 2.89 -11.42
C LEU A 13 -7.75 3.28 -11.04
N SER A 14 -6.83 3.14 -11.99
CA SER A 14 -5.40 3.31 -11.74
C SER A 14 -4.90 4.65 -12.26
N TYR A 15 -4.05 5.31 -11.45
CA TYR A 15 -3.33 6.54 -11.80
C TYR A 15 -1.86 6.43 -11.40
N ASP A 16 -0.99 7.02 -12.19
CA ASP A 16 0.42 7.26 -11.88
C ASP A 16 0.81 8.64 -12.43
N ILE A 17 1.78 9.31 -11.84
CA ILE A 17 2.31 10.57 -12.36
C ILE A 17 3.15 10.32 -13.62
N ILE A 18 3.66 9.11 -13.79
CA ILE A 18 4.46 8.67 -14.94
C ILE A 18 3.62 7.70 -15.76
N ASP A 19 3.67 7.84 -17.08
CA ASP A 19 3.09 6.83 -17.98
C ASP A 19 3.88 5.51 -17.87
N ARG A 20 3.19 4.49 -17.38
CA ARG A 20 3.74 3.14 -17.26
C ARG A 20 3.07 2.13 -18.21
N GLY A 21 2.39 2.63 -19.25
CA GLY A 21 1.63 1.80 -20.17
C GLY A 21 0.40 1.14 -19.55
N TYR A 22 -0.10 1.67 -18.41
CA TYR A 22 -1.29 1.16 -17.72
C TYR A 22 -1.95 2.24 -16.87
N GLY A 23 -3.28 2.34 -16.98
CA GLY A 23 -4.06 3.33 -16.23
C GLY A 23 -4.02 4.72 -16.85
N LYS A 24 -4.25 5.72 -16.03
CA LYS A 24 -4.25 7.13 -16.44
C LYS A 24 -3.06 7.86 -15.86
N VAL A 25 -2.53 8.82 -16.61
CA VAL A 25 -1.47 9.71 -16.12
C VAL A 25 -2.10 10.88 -15.38
N GLY A 26 -1.59 11.19 -14.19
CA GLY A 26 -2.06 12.34 -13.43
C GLY A 26 -1.38 12.52 -12.09
N ASP A 27 -1.18 13.77 -11.72
CA ASP A 27 -0.67 14.15 -10.41
C ASP A 27 -1.75 13.90 -9.35
N PHE A 28 -1.41 13.13 -8.30
CA PHE A 28 -2.34 12.78 -7.23
C PHE A 28 -3.02 14.00 -6.58
N PHE A 29 -2.34 15.13 -6.49
CA PHE A 29 -2.90 16.33 -5.88
C PHE A 29 -3.76 17.18 -6.83
N LYS A 30 -3.65 16.98 -8.14
CA LYS A 30 -4.34 17.79 -9.16
C LYS A 30 -5.54 17.09 -9.78
N VAL A 31 -5.53 15.75 -9.80
CA VAL A 31 -6.64 14.97 -10.38
C VAL A 31 -7.89 15.08 -9.49
N ASP A 32 -9.03 15.33 -10.12
CA ASP A 32 -10.36 15.24 -9.47
C ASP A 32 -10.80 13.78 -9.43
N TYR A 33 -10.60 13.15 -8.27
CA TYR A 33 -10.98 11.76 -8.04
C TYR A 33 -12.43 11.67 -7.57
N PRO A 34 -13.19 10.64 -8.00
CA PRO A 34 -14.54 10.41 -7.50
C PRO A 34 -14.50 10.07 -6.01
N LYS A 35 -15.06 10.97 -5.20
CA LYS A 35 -15.13 10.84 -3.75
C LYS A 35 -16.12 9.74 -3.34
N ASP A 36 -15.81 9.02 -2.25
CA ASP A 36 -16.67 8.00 -1.63
C ASP A 36 -17.09 6.85 -2.58
N LYS A 37 -16.35 6.64 -3.65
CA LYS A 37 -16.68 5.62 -4.66
C LYS A 37 -15.80 4.38 -4.60
N TYR A 38 -14.53 4.54 -4.24
CA TYR A 38 -13.53 3.48 -4.25
C TYR A 38 -12.77 3.40 -2.93
N ASP A 39 -12.37 2.21 -2.57
CA ASP A 39 -11.29 2.02 -1.61
C ASP A 39 -9.95 2.33 -2.30
N ILE A 40 -8.97 2.77 -1.53
CA ILE A 40 -7.69 3.23 -2.07
C ILE A 40 -6.58 2.29 -1.64
N ILE A 41 -5.77 1.84 -2.60
CA ILE A 41 -4.56 1.08 -2.34
C ILE A 41 -3.39 1.72 -3.09
N THR A 42 -2.29 2.01 -2.40
CA THR A 42 -1.16 2.71 -3.01
C THR A 42 0.17 2.40 -2.34
N ASN A 43 1.25 2.60 -3.10
CA ASN A 43 2.61 2.69 -2.64
C ASN A 43 3.12 4.09 -3.02
N PRO A 44 2.89 5.11 -2.18
CA PRO A 44 3.24 6.49 -2.50
C PRO A 44 4.74 6.75 -2.37
N PRO A 45 5.25 7.86 -2.90
CA PRO A 45 6.59 8.31 -2.56
C PRO A 45 6.70 8.61 -1.06
N TYR A 46 7.81 8.20 -0.45
CA TYR A 46 8.07 8.38 0.99
C TYR A 46 8.78 9.72 1.24
N SER A 47 8.11 10.81 0.90
CA SER A 47 8.58 12.19 0.99
C SER A 47 7.88 12.96 2.13
N ASP A 48 8.24 14.21 2.31
CA ASP A 48 7.72 15.06 3.38
C ASP A 48 6.20 15.27 3.31
N ASN A 49 5.61 15.15 2.13
CA ASN A 49 4.16 15.27 1.93
C ASN A 49 3.36 13.97 2.17
N LEU A 50 3.99 12.92 2.73
CA LEU A 50 3.31 11.64 2.96
C LEU A 50 2.06 11.78 3.85
N VAL A 51 2.11 12.62 4.89
CA VAL A 51 0.95 12.87 5.77
C VAL A 51 -0.20 13.49 4.99
N GLU A 52 0.08 14.41 4.09
CA GLU A 52 -0.93 15.03 3.21
C GLU A 52 -1.55 14.01 2.26
N ILE A 53 -0.73 13.10 1.70
CA ILE A 53 -1.20 12.00 0.86
C ILE A 53 -2.18 11.11 1.65
N ILE A 54 -1.83 10.71 2.87
CA ILE A 54 -2.70 9.88 3.72
C ILE A 54 -4.02 10.61 3.99
N ILE A 55 -3.96 11.86 4.41
CA ILE A 55 -5.16 12.67 4.71
C ILE A 55 -6.05 12.79 3.46
N ARG A 56 -5.46 13.03 2.28
CA ARG A 56 -6.22 13.10 1.03
C ARG A 56 -6.86 11.75 0.69
N CYS A 57 -6.15 10.64 0.84
CA CYS A 57 -6.71 9.31 0.66
C CYS A 57 -7.91 9.07 1.58
N LEU A 58 -7.80 9.42 2.86
CA LEU A 58 -8.90 9.28 3.84
C LEU A 58 -10.13 10.12 3.48
N LYS A 59 -9.93 11.31 2.91
CA LYS A 59 -11.03 12.17 2.42
C LYS A 59 -11.72 11.62 1.18
N LEU A 60 -11.00 10.89 0.32
CA LEU A 60 -11.48 10.39 -0.96
C LEU A 60 -12.05 8.98 -0.89
N CYS A 61 -11.55 8.14 0.03
CA CYS A 61 -11.92 6.72 0.08
C CYS A 61 -13.40 6.52 0.42
N LYS A 62 -13.95 5.41 -0.08
CA LYS A 62 -15.27 4.93 0.29
C LYS A 62 -15.28 4.39 1.73
N ASN A 63 -14.46 3.37 1.99
CA ASN A 63 -14.38 2.72 3.28
C ASN A 63 -12.95 2.55 3.77
N LYS A 64 -12.01 2.19 2.90
CA LYS A 64 -10.66 1.77 3.30
C LYS A 64 -9.57 2.42 2.48
N VAL A 65 -8.45 2.64 3.16
CA VAL A 65 -7.18 3.04 2.56
C VAL A 65 -6.13 2.02 2.98
N ALA A 66 -5.39 1.48 2.02
CA ALA A 66 -4.25 0.60 2.24
C ALA A 66 -2.99 1.24 1.64
N ILE A 67 -2.00 1.51 2.47
CA ILE A 67 -0.74 2.13 2.05
C ILE A 67 0.43 1.23 2.41
N LEU A 68 1.26 0.90 1.42
CA LEU A 68 2.51 0.22 1.64
C LEU A 68 3.56 1.23 2.06
N MET A 69 4.15 1.04 3.24
CA MET A 69 5.17 1.95 3.78
C MET A 69 6.23 1.18 4.57
N PRO A 70 7.43 1.77 4.72
CA PRO A 70 8.44 1.25 5.67
C PRO A 70 7.89 1.16 7.10
N LEU A 71 8.26 0.10 7.81
CA LEU A 71 7.79 -0.14 9.19
C LEU A 71 8.24 0.97 10.15
N ARG A 72 9.42 1.57 9.91
CA ARG A 72 9.91 2.70 10.70
C ARG A 72 8.98 3.93 10.70
N TYR A 73 8.02 3.97 9.77
CA TYR A 73 7.03 5.06 9.71
C TYR A 73 6.01 5.02 10.83
N LEU A 74 5.95 3.94 11.63
CA LEU A 74 5.20 3.91 12.89
C LEU A 74 5.79 4.86 13.94
N SER A 75 7.07 5.19 13.84
CA SER A 75 7.77 6.05 14.80
C SER A 75 8.14 7.40 14.19
N SER A 76 7.61 8.46 14.72
CA SER A 76 8.01 9.87 14.51
C SER A 76 6.97 10.77 15.18
N GLU A 77 7.44 11.76 15.92
CA GLU A 77 6.57 12.80 16.53
C GLU A 77 5.73 13.52 15.46
N ALA A 78 6.35 13.90 14.36
CA ALA A 78 5.64 14.61 13.29
C ALA A 78 4.50 13.76 12.68
N ARG A 79 4.70 12.46 12.49
CA ARG A 79 3.64 11.56 12.00
C ARG A 79 2.60 11.25 13.06
N TYR A 80 3.02 11.07 14.31
CA TYR A 80 2.10 10.86 15.41
C TYR A 80 1.13 12.05 15.52
N SER A 81 1.66 13.26 15.65
CA SER A 81 0.87 14.48 15.79
C SER A 81 0.11 14.84 14.51
N GLY A 82 0.71 14.60 13.33
CA GLY A 82 0.11 14.93 12.03
C GLY A 82 -1.01 14.00 11.58
N ILE A 83 -0.96 12.72 11.97
CA ILE A 83 -1.92 11.74 11.47
C ILE A 83 -2.40 10.73 12.52
N TYR A 84 -1.49 10.01 13.22
CA TYR A 84 -1.88 8.84 14.00
C TYR A 84 -2.71 9.16 15.24
N LYS A 85 -2.46 10.31 15.87
CA LYS A 85 -3.23 10.79 17.04
C LYS A 85 -4.70 10.98 16.69
N LYS A 86 -4.99 11.44 15.47
CA LYS A 86 -6.36 11.75 15.02
C LYS A 86 -6.98 10.62 14.18
N PHE A 87 -6.15 9.96 13.38
CA PHE A 87 -6.56 8.91 12.46
C PHE A 87 -5.57 7.74 12.59
N PRO A 88 -5.67 6.92 13.66
CA PRO A 88 -4.84 5.74 13.79
C PRO A 88 -5.21 4.73 12.69
N PRO A 89 -4.24 4.00 12.12
CA PRO A 89 -4.58 2.88 11.25
C PRO A 89 -5.34 1.81 12.06
N SER A 90 -6.31 1.17 11.46
CA SER A 90 -7.02 0.06 12.10
C SER A 90 -6.13 -1.17 12.23
N ARG A 91 -5.26 -1.40 11.24
CA ARG A 91 -4.32 -2.53 11.21
C ARG A 91 -3.00 -2.15 10.55
N VAL A 92 -1.94 -2.84 11.00
CA VAL A 92 -0.64 -2.85 10.33
C VAL A 92 -0.29 -4.31 10.03
N TYR A 93 -0.17 -4.66 8.75
CA TYR A 93 0.26 -5.98 8.31
C TYR A 93 1.74 -5.97 7.97
N VAL A 94 2.54 -6.59 8.82
CA VAL A 94 3.98 -6.74 8.62
C VAL A 94 4.25 -7.98 7.78
N TYR A 95 5.12 -7.90 6.81
CA TYR A 95 5.55 -9.08 6.05
C TYR A 95 6.41 -9.99 6.92
N GLN A 96 6.14 -11.29 6.90
CA GLN A 96 6.96 -12.29 7.60
C GLN A 96 8.36 -12.39 6.98
N GLU A 97 8.43 -12.26 5.65
CA GLU A 97 9.68 -12.25 4.91
C GLU A 97 9.91 -10.86 4.31
N ARG A 98 11.16 -10.48 4.20
CA ARG A 98 11.51 -9.20 3.56
C ARG A 98 11.01 -9.18 2.12
N ILE A 99 10.43 -8.06 1.72
CA ILE A 99 10.04 -7.80 0.34
C ILE A 99 11.03 -6.82 -0.29
N CYS A 100 11.41 -7.08 -1.53
CA CYS A 100 12.19 -6.15 -2.33
C CYS A 100 11.23 -5.20 -3.06
N ILE A 101 11.44 -3.90 -2.90
CA ILE A 101 10.76 -2.86 -3.66
C ILE A 101 11.81 -2.15 -4.50
N ALA A 102 11.88 -2.50 -5.77
CA ALA A 102 12.80 -1.87 -6.71
C ALA A 102 12.22 -0.57 -7.25
N LYS A 103 13.04 0.49 -7.25
CA LYS A 103 12.68 1.76 -7.90
C LYS A 103 12.54 1.52 -9.41
N ASN A 104 11.44 1.98 -10.00
CA ASN A 104 11.14 1.80 -11.42
C ASN A 104 11.10 0.33 -11.91
N ALA A 105 10.87 -0.65 -11.02
CA ALA A 105 10.93 -2.07 -11.31
C ALA A 105 12.31 -2.57 -11.79
N ASP A 106 13.37 -1.86 -11.49
CA ASP A 106 14.75 -2.25 -11.75
C ASP A 106 15.21 -3.25 -10.69
N PHE A 107 14.81 -4.52 -10.87
CA PHE A 107 15.16 -5.60 -9.96
C PHE A 107 16.59 -6.10 -10.13
N ASP A 108 17.20 -5.86 -11.27
CA ASP A 108 18.57 -6.33 -11.57
C ASP A 108 19.59 -5.55 -10.72
N THR A 109 19.40 -4.23 -10.60
CA THR A 109 20.24 -3.39 -9.73
C THR A 109 19.97 -3.61 -8.23
N TYR A 110 18.76 -4.07 -7.85
CA TYR A 110 18.33 -4.21 -6.46
C TYR A 110 18.40 -5.65 -5.91
N ASN A 111 18.82 -6.64 -6.74
CA ASN A 111 18.94 -8.04 -6.31
C ASN A 111 20.18 -8.34 -5.47
N ASP A 112 21.13 -7.42 -5.35
CA ASP A 112 22.28 -7.61 -4.47
C ASP A 112 21.85 -7.57 -3.00
N ALA A 113 22.21 -8.62 -2.28
CA ALA A 113 21.75 -8.99 -0.94
C ALA A 113 21.97 -7.95 0.19
N GLY A 114 22.46 -6.75 -0.14
CA GLY A 114 22.69 -5.64 0.78
C GLY A 114 21.79 -4.42 0.58
N ALA A 115 21.08 -4.30 -0.54
CA ALA A 115 20.43 -3.06 -0.94
C ALA A 115 19.08 -2.78 -0.23
N ASN A 116 18.41 -3.76 0.37
CA ASN A 116 17.11 -3.61 1.00
C ASN A 116 17.08 -4.08 2.45
N MET A 117 17.63 -3.27 3.34
CA MET A 117 17.46 -3.48 4.79
C MET A 117 16.10 -2.99 5.30
N GLU A 118 15.27 -2.40 4.44
CA GLU A 118 14.01 -1.81 4.83
C GLU A 118 12.93 -2.88 5.01
N ILE A 119 12.22 -2.81 6.11
CA ILE A 119 11.06 -3.66 6.41
C ILE A 119 9.80 -2.89 6.04
N TYR A 120 8.97 -3.48 5.22
CA TYR A 120 7.71 -2.89 4.77
C TYR A 120 6.51 -3.51 5.46
N ALA A 121 5.46 -2.70 5.57
CA ALA A 121 4.15 -3.13 6.08
C ALA A 121 3.03 -2.44 5.31
N TRP A 122 1.87 -3.09 5.27
CA TRP A 122 0.64 -2.46 4.85
C TRP A 122 -0.02 -1.79 6.03
N TYR A 123 -0.28 -0.51 5.91
CA TYR A 123 -1.04 0.28 6.87
C TYR A 123 -2.46 0.41 6.35
N ILE A 124 -3.42 -0.03 7.14
CA ILE A 124 -4.83 -0.04 6.77
C ILE A 124 -5.58 0.96 7.63
N TRP A 125 -6.24 1.90 6.99
CA TRP A 125 -7.22 2.77 7.62
C TRP A 125 -8.62 2.34 7.20
N GLU A 126 -9.54 2.35 8.13
CA GLU A 126 -10.97 2.14 7.89
C GLU A 126 -11.71 3.42 8.28
N LYS A 127 -12.59 3.88 7.44
CA LYS A 127 -13.35 5.13 7.66
C LYS A 127 -14.16 5.03 8.94
N GLY A 128 -14.00 6.01 9.84
CA GLY A 128 -14.65 6.01 11.14
C GLY A 128 -13.92 5.22 12.24
N HIS A 129 -12.78 4.56 11.93
CA HIS A 129 -12.00 3.90 12.98
C HIS A 129 -11.33 4.94 13.89
N ASN A 130 -11.49 4.76 15.20
CA ASN A 130 -10.89 5.58 16.26
C ASN A 130 -10.35 4.75 17.43
N GLY A 131 -10.24 3.42 17.22
CA GLY A 131 -9.78 2.48 18.23
C GLY A 131 -8.27 2.24 18.17
N THR A 132 -7.83 1.17 18.83
CA THR A 132 -6.44 0.72 18.81
C THR A 132 -6.03 0.16 17.45
N THR A 133 -4.74 0.26 17.14
CA THR A 133 -4.17 -0.34 15.93
C THR A 133 -3.82 -1.80 16.20
N GLU A 134 -4.37 -2.73 15.41
CA GLU A 134 -3.98 -4.14 15.46
C GLU A 134 -2.72 -4.37 14.62
N LEU A 135 -1.73 -5.07 15.18
CA LEU A 135 -0.57 -5.54 14.43
C LEU A 135 -0.75 -7.00 14.04
N LYS A 136 -0.57 -7.31 12.75
CA LYS A 136 -0.71 -8.66 12.18
C LYS A 136 0.47 -8.97 11.26
N TRP A 137 0.69 -10.26 10.97
CA TRP A 137 1.70 -10.70 10.03
C TRP A 137 1.05 -11.33 8.80
N ILE A 138 1.64 -11.06 7.63
CA ILE A 138 1.26 -11.68 6.36
C ILE A 138 2.48 -12.34 5.72
N SER A 139 2.26 -13.49 5.09
CA SER A 139 3.28 -14.14 4.28
C SER A 139 3.20 -13.65 2.84
N ASN A 140 4.36 -13.43 2.21
CA ASN A 140 4.48 -13.17 0.78
C ASN A 140 4.75 -14.44 -0.03
N LYS A 141 4.80 -15.62 0.61
CA LYS A 141 4.95 -16.91 -0.08
C LYS A 141 3.70 -17.22 -0.89
N ARG A 142 3.87 -17.42 -2.18
CA ARG A 142 2.78 -17.93 -3.03
C ARG A 142 2.38 -19.31 -2.51
N LYS A 143 1.09 -19.50 -2.17
CA LYS A 143 0.56 -20.85 -1.92
C LYS A 143 0.81 -21.68 -3.19
N LYS A 144 1.67 -22.70 -3.09
CA LYS A 144 1.81 -23.68 -4.17
C LYS A 144 0.42 -24.27 -4.40
N LYS A 145 -0.16 -24.13 -5.60
CA LYS A 145 -1.36 -24.87 -5.97
C LYS A 145 -1.02 -26.35 -5.77
N LYS A 146 -1.76 -27.05 -4.89
CA LYS A 146 -1.73 -28.50 -4.85
C LYS A 146 -2.17 -28.98 -6.22
N VAL A 147 -1.25 -29.54 -6.97
CA VAL A 147 -1.58 -30.35 -8.15
C VAL A 147 -2.18 -31.62 -7.55
N GLU A 148 -3.50 -31.76 -7.57
CA GLU A 148 -4.16 -33.02 -7.32
C GLU A 148 -3.76 -33.95 -8.48
N ASN A 149 -2.78 -34.80 -8.23
CA ASN A 149 -2.51 -35.95 -9.08
C ASN A 149 -3.67 -36.93 -8.92
N THR A 150 -4.67 -36.76 -9.75
CA THR A 150 -5.64 -37.85 -10.00
C THR A 150 -4.91 -38.91 -10.82
N GLN A 151 -4.27 -39.84 -10.13
CA GLN A 151 -3.89 -41.09 -10.77
C GLN A 151 -5.14 -41.95 -10.89
N ARG A 152 -5.53 -42.22 -12.11
CA ARG A 152 -6.37 -43.35 -12.50
C ARG A 152 -5.52 -44.59 -12.65
#